data_049f5208e159260f22e8bd331bb1393b
#
_entry.id   049f5208e159260f22e8bd331bb1393b
#
_cell.length_a   1.000
_cell.length_b   1.000
_cell.length_c   1.000
_cell.angle_alpha   90.00
_cell.angle_beta   90.00
_cell.angle_gamma   90.00
#
_symmetry.space_group_name_H-M   'P 1'
#
loop_
_entity.id
_entity.type
_entity.pdbx_description
1 polymer ?
#
loop_
_entity_poly.entity_id
_entity_poly.type
_entity_poly.pdbx_seq_one_letter_code
_entity_poly.pdbx_strand_id
1 'polypeptide(L)'
;MQSRSISIFGMEKNTGKTETLNYIIRRLDAYRHRVALTSIGIDGEKSDQVTQTAKPEIVVPKGMIFVTSELHFLKKELIAEIIDVSEDRTALGRLITACSLEPGKILLSGPSTTGGLRKMITTLSNSGVQTTIVDGALSRKCLASPVVTDAMILATGAALSINIPQLVRKTAAVYRLISLPTVEAELAEKLDPIEQGIWGIDESGNVYDLGIRSALMLNASNRNDLTRFGNRIYVSGAVGDNLLEQLRLSDDKICLIIRDFTRMFALPEAVDRFLQSKHEIKSLYGGKLLAVTINPVAPSGYKLKSEVLRREMEKALGIPVYDVRGLNTLEC
;
A
#
# COMPACT_ATOMS: atom_id res chain seq x y z
N MET A 1 -17.34 18.63 -2.04
CA MET A 1 -15.91 18.38 -1.75
C MET A 1 -15.70 16.89 -1.91
N GLN A 2 -14.81 16.44 -2.80
CA GLN A 2 -14.57 15.02 -3.03
C GLN A 2 -13.84 14.45 -1.83
N SER A 3 -14.33 13.35 -1.25
CA SER A 3 -13.68 12.66 -0.14
C SER A 3 -12.30 12.19 -0.58
N ARG A 4 -11.31 12.33 0.30
CA ARG A 4 -9.96 11.82 0.08
C ARG A 4 -9.76 10.55 0.88
N SER A 5 -9.11 9.59 0.27
CA SER A 5 -8.71 8.36 0.93
C SER A 5 -7.19 8.24 0.97
N ILE A 6 -6.64 7.87 2.13
CA ILE A 6 -5.21 7.77 2.35
C ILE A 6 -4.91 6.41 2.99
N SER A 7 -4.06 5.62 2.37
CA SER A 7 -3.53 4.41 2.99
C SER A 7 -2.22 4.69 3.72
N ILE A 8 -2.08 4.10 4.91
CA ILE A 8 -0.82 4.10 5.65
C ILE A 8 -0.32 2.67 5.69
N PHE A 9 0.84 2.41 5.11
CA PHE A 9 1.40 1.07 5.09
C PHE A 9 2.87 1.05 5.52
N GLY A 10 3.27 -0.05 6.15
CA GLY A 10 4.65 -0.25 6.60
C GLY A 10 5.39 -1.21 5.70
N MET A 11 6.66 -0.95 5.46
CA MET A 11 7.53 -1.85 4.70
C MET A 11 7.71 -3.20 5.38
N GLU A 12 7.65 -3.19 6.72
CA GLU A 12 7.74 -4.39 7.55
C GLU A 12 7.02 -4.17 8.88
N LYS A 13 6.90 -5.22 9.71
CA LYS A 13 6.43 -5.10 11.09
C LYS A 13 7.36 -4.16 11.87
N ASN A 14 6.80 -3.40 12.80
CA ASN A 14 7.52 -2.46 13.67
C ASN A 14 8.23 -1.29 12.96
N THR A 15 7.89 -0.98 11.72
CA THR A 15 8.43 0.20 11.00
C THR A 15 7.79 1.53 11.37
N GLY A 16 6.87 1.55 12.37
CA GLY A 16 6.26 2.78 12.89
C GLY A 16 4.93 3.14 12.25
N LYS A 17 4.27 2.20 11.53
CA LYS A 17 2.96 2.44 10.90
C LYS A 17 1.91 2.97 11.88
N THR A 18 1.72 2.30 13.02
CA THR A 18 0.72 2.70 14.03
C THR A 18 1.07 4.04 14.70
N GLU A 19 2.36 4.32 14.91
CA GLU A 19 2.81 5.64 15.39
C GLU A 19 2.46 6.74 14.39
N THR A 20 2.67 6.47 13.09
CA THR A 20 2.28 7.38 12.00
C THR A 20 0.78 7.61 11.99
N LEU A 21 -0.02 6.55 12.10
CA LEU A 21 -1.47 6.63 12.15
C LEU A 21 -1.95 7.49 13.34
N ASN A 22 -1.46 7.19 14.56
CA ASN A 22 -1.82 7.95 15.76
C ASN A 22 -1.40 9.43 15.68
N TYR A 23 -0.23 9.72 15.06
CA TYR A 23 0.20 11.10 14.84
C TYR A 23 -0.76 11.85 13.91
N ILE A 24 -1.14 11.24 12.79
CA ILE A 24 -2.05 11.85 11.81
C ILE A 24 -3.44 12.05 12.42
N ILE A 25 -3.96 11.05 13.15
CA ILE A 25 -5.25 11.15 13.86
C ILE A 25 -5.28 12.38 14.74
N ARG A 26 -4.28 12.57 15.61
CA ARG A 26 -4.23 13.73 16.52
C ARG A 26 -4.17 15.06 15.79
N ARG A 27 -3.42 15.11 14.68
CA ARG A 27 -3.32 16.33 13.85
C ARG A 27 -4.65 16.68 13.18
N LEU A 28 -5.30 15.71 12.58
CA LEU A 28 -6.58 15.94 11.89
C LEU A 28 -7.70 16.28 12.87
N ASP A 29 -7.70 15.70 14.06
CA ASP A 29 -8.64 16.04 15.14
C ASP A 29 -8.50 17.51 15.57
N ALA A 30 -7.26 17.99 15.75
CA ALA A 30 -6.98 19.38 16.08
C ALA A 30 -7.54 20.38 15.04
N TYR A 31 -7.66 19.98 13.78
CA TYR A 31 -8.26 20.79 12.71
C TYR A 31 -9.77 20.53 12.53
N ARG A 32 -10.41 19.78 13.41
CA ARG A 32 -11.83 19.38 13.32
C ARG A 32 -12.20 18.76 11.97
N HIS A 33 -11.26 18.04 11.37
CA HIS A 33 -11.46 17.38 10.10
C HIS A 33 -12.26 16.09 10.32
N ARG A 34 -13.33 15.90 9.54
CA ARG A 34 -14.20 14.73 9.70
C ARG A 34 -13.58 13.49 9.05
N VAL A 35 -12.96 12.66 9.89
CA VAL A 35 -12.16 11.51 9.50
C VAL A 35 -12.87 10.21 9.82
N ALA A 36 -12.75 9.23 8.94
CA ALA A 36 -13.06 7.84 9.23
C ALA A 36 -11.80 6.97 9.17
N LEU A 37 -11.73 6.00 10.06
CA LEU A 37 -10.65 5.03 10.13
C LEU A 37 -11.18 3.65 9.76
N THR A 38 -10.44 2.94 8.93
CA THR A 38 -10.70 1.53 8.61
C THR A 38 -9.38 0.78 8.43
N SER A 39 -9.45 -0.53 8.33
CA SER A 39 -8.31 -1.37 7.95
C SER A 39 -8.63 -2.16 6.69
N ILE A 40 -7.65 -2.84 6.17
CA ILE A 40 -7.82 -3.79 5.08
C ILE A 40 -7.79 -5.20 5.65
N GLY A 41 -8.91 -5.91 5.46
CA GLY A 41 -9.06 -7.26 5.99
C GLY A 41 -9.08 -7.29 7.51
N ILE A 42 -8.70 -8.44 8.05
CA ILE A 42 -8.78 -8.72 9.48
C ILE A 42 -7.36 -8.74 10.03
N ASP A 43 -6.96 -7.72 10.77
CA ASP A 43 -5.79 -7.76 11.65
C ASP A 43 -6.23 -8.25 13.04
N GLY A 44 -6.47 -9.57 13.14
CA GLY A 44 -6.98 -10.20 14.37
C GLY A 44 -5.92 -10.74 15.33
N GLU A 45 -4.64 -10.57 15.04
CA GLU A 45 -3.58 -11.07 15.91
C GLU A 45 -3.23 -10.08 17.01
N LYS A 46 -3.73 -10.34 18.22
CA LYS A 46 -3.44 -9.59 19.45
C LYS A 46 -1.98 -9.60 19.89
N SER A 47 -1.20 -10.55 19.43
CA SER A 47 0.24 -10.65 19.72
C SER A 47 0.96 -11.21 18.52
N ASP A 48 2.06 -10.59 18.19
CA ASP A 48 3.05 -11.24 17.36
C ASP A 48 3.63 -12.39 18.17
N GLN A 49 3.17 -13.62 17.92
CA GLN A 49 3.65 -14.83 18.61
C GLN A 49 5.16 -15.02 18.46
N VAL A 50 5.80 -14.27 17.55
CA VAL A 50 7.23 -14.38 17.25
C VAL A 50 8.08 -13.36 18.03
N THR A 51 7.58 -12.16 18.34
CA THR A 51 8.42 -11.09 18.90
C THR A 51 8.06 -10.61 20.30
N GLN A 52 6.96 -11.04 20.91
CA GLN A 52 6.44 -10.63 22.23
C GLN A 52 6.41 -9.10 22.48
N THR A 53 6.57 -8.27 21.47
CA THR A 53 6.51 -6.82 21.61
C THR A 53 5.06 -6.34 21.59
N ALA A 54 4.68 -5.54 22.59
CA ALA A 54 3.38 -4.88 22.64
C ALA A 54 3.19 -4.03 21.36
N LYS A 55 2.15 -4.33 20.57
CA LYS A 55 1.79 -3.48 19.43
C LYS A 55 1.27 -2.15 19.97
N PRO A 56 1.70 -1.00 19.41
CA PRO A 56 1.04 0.26 19.72
C PRO A 56 -0.44 0.16 19.37
N GLU A 57 -1.30 0.55 20.31
CA GLU A 57 -2.74 0.54 20.12
C GLU A 57 -3.18 1.77 19.34
N ILE A 58 -4.25 1.63 18.57
CA ILE A 58 -4.86 2.75 17.86
C ILE A 58 -5.77 3.47 18.86
N VAL A 59 -5.45 4.73 19.12
CA VAL A 59 -6.24 5.60 20.01
C VAL A 59 -7.04 6.56 19.15
N VAL A 60 -8.37 6.53 19.29
CA VAL A 60 -9.28 7.44 18.60
C VAL A 60 -9.78 8.52 19.53
N PRO A 61 -9.84 9.80 19.11
CA PRO A 61 -10.45 10.87 19.87
C PRO A 61 -11.99 10.77 19.82
N LYS A 62 -12.66 11.56 20.66
CA LYS A 62 -14.12 11.69 20.65
C LYS A 62 -14.61 12.23 19.29
N GLY A 63 -15.70 11.69 18.80
CA GLY A 63 -16.34 12.11 17.55
C GLY A 63 -15.73 11.50 16.27
N MET A 64 -14.71 10.65 16.41
CA MET A 64 -14.10 10.00 15.24
C MET A 64 -14.92 8.80 14.78
N ILE A 65 -15.10 8.69 13.46
CA ILE A 65 -15.75 7.56 12.84
C ILE A 65 -14.72 6.45 12.64
N PHE A 66 -15.09 5.23 12.94
CA PHE A 66 -14.24 4.05 12.69
C PHE A 66 -15.05 2.87 12.21
N VAL A 67 -14.38 1.99 11.48
CA VAL A 67 -14.94 0.72 11.01
C VAL A 67 -14.19 -0.43 11.65
N THR A 68 -14.95 -1.37 12.17
CA THR A 68 -14.42 -2.58 12.81
C THR A 68 -15.35 -3.77 12.60
N SER A 69 -14.93 -4.98 12.95
CA SER A 69 -15.79 -6.17 12.94
C SER A 69 -16.60 -6.32 14.23
N GLU A 70 -17.69 -7.08 14.19
CA GLU A 70 -18.52 -7.37 15.39
C GLU A 70 -17.67 -7.86 16.57
N LEU A 71 -16.75 -8.80 16.35
CA LEU A 71 -15.88 -9.32 17.41
C LEU A 71 -14.91 -8.27 17.97
N HIS A 72 -14.37 -7.39 17.14
CA HIS A 72 -13.51 -6.31 17.60
C HIS A 72 -14.30 -5.20 18.27
N PHE A 73 -15.52 -4.92 17.81
CA PHE A 73 -16.41 -3.95 18.44
C PHE A 73 -16.75 -4.33 19.88
N LEU A 74 -16.95 -5.62 20.17
CA LEU A 74 -17.17 -6.11 21.53
C LEU A 74 -15.94 -5.96 22.45
N LYS A 75 -14.75 -5.84 21.87
CA LYS A 75 -13.47 -5.71 22.61
C LYS A 75 -12.95 -4.27 22.67
N LYS A 76 -13.71 -3.28 22.19
CA LYS A 76 -13.33 -1.89 22.25
C LYS A 76 -13.24 -1.39 23.68
N GLU A 77 -12.30 -0.46 23.92
CA GLU A 77 -12.10 0.19 25.21
C GLU A 77 -12.55 1.67 25.11
N LEU A 78 -13.78 1.87 24.65
CA LEU A 78 -14.43 3.19 24.56
C LEU A 78 -15.95 3.03 24.39
N ILE A 79 -16.71 4.10 24.66
CA ILE A 79 -18.13 4.18 24.34
C ILE A 79 -18.28 4.68 22.90
N ALA A 80 -19.13 4.00 22.11
CA ALA A 80 -19.37 4.37 20.72
C ALA A 80 -20.83 4.16 20.34
N GLU A 81 -21.31 5.03 19.47
CA GLU A 81 -22.62 4.94 18.80
C GLU A 81 -22.46 4.22 17.47
N ILE A 82 -23.30 3.20 17.25
CA ILE A 82 -23.33 2.49 15.96
C ILE A 82 -24.08 3.36 14.95
N ILE A 83 -23.42 3.65 13.82
CA ILE A 83 -24.01 4.40 12.71
C ILE A 83 -24.59 3.44 11.68
N ASP A 84 -23.86 2.36 11.37
CA ASP A 84 -24.24 1.40 10.33
C ASP A 84 -23.67 0.01 10.59
N VAL A 85 -24.34 -1.01 10.09
CA VAL A 85 -23.90 -2.42 10.14
C VAL A 85 -23.99 -2.99 8.74
N SER A 86 -22.84 -3.33 8.15
CA SER A 86 -22.76 -3.88 6.80
C SER A 86 -23.50 -5.21 6.66
N GLU A 87 -24.11 -5.43 5.51
CA GLU A 87 -24.66 -6.73 5.12
C GLU A 87 -23.55 -7.76 4.82
N ASP A 88 -22.38 -7.26 4.37
CA ASP A 88 -21.22 -8.09 4.06
C ASP A 88 -20.63 -8.70 5.35
N ARG A 89 -20.33 -10.00 5.30
CA ARG A 89 -19.74 -10.74 6.42
C ARG A 89 -18.24 -10.97 6.19
N THR A 90 -17.49 -10.82 7.26
CA THR A 90 -16.07 -11.21 7.35
C THR A 90 -15.94 -12.45 8.24
N ALA A 91 -14.74 -13.03 8.34
CA ALA A 91 -14.49 -14.12 9.29
C ALA A 91 -14.65 -13.70 10.78
N LEU A 92 -14.68 -12.39 11.09
CA LEU A 92 -14.91 -11.84 12.43
C LEU A 92 -16.32 -11.21 12.59
N GLY A 93 -17.28 -11.62 11.79
CA GLY A 93 -18.64 -11.08 11.79
C GLY A 93 -18.82 -9.95 10.78
N ARG A 94 -19.92 -9.21 10.88
CA ARG A 94 -20.22 -8.07 10.01
C ARG A 94 -19.32 -6.89 10.35
N LEU A 95 -19.19 -5.97 9.43
CA LEU A 95 -18.51 -4.71 9.67
C LEU A 95 -19.47 -3.69 10.30
N ILE A 96 -19.00 -3.05 11.36
CA ILE A 96 -19.72 -2.02 12.11
C ILE A 96 -19.02 -0.70 11.85
N THR A 97 -19.77 0.29 11.37
CA THR A 97 -19.36 1.70 11.34
C THR A 97 -19.90 2.37 12.60
N ALA A 98 -19.03 2.96 13.40
CA ALA A 98 -19.41 3.60 14.64
C ALA A 98 -18.69 4.94 14.83
N CYS A 99 -19.29 5.81 15.68
CA CYS A 99 -18.70 7.07 16.12
C CYS A 99 -18.30 6.94 17.61
N SER A 100 -17.07 7.31 17.93
CA SER A 100 -16.61 7.34 19.33
C SER A 100 -17.27 8.47 20.11
N LEU A 101 -17.84 8.17 21.26
CA LEU A 101 -18.43 9.18 22.16
C LEU A 101 -17.44 9.69 23.20
N GLU A 102 -16.35 8.96 23.40
CA GLU A 102 -15.21 9.30 24.26
C GLU A 102 -13.90 8.82 23.64
N PRO A 103 -12.75 9.39 24.02
CA PRO A 103 -11.46 8.88 23.56
C PRO A 103 -11.22 7.46 24.07
N GLY A 104 -10.59 6.61 23.24
CA GLY A 104 -10.24 5.26 23.69
C GLY A 104 -9.57 4.43 22.62
N LYS A 105 -9.36 3.15 22.93
CA LYS A 105 -8.62 2.20 22.11
C LYS A 105 -9.53 1.30 21.31
N ILE A 106 -9.17 1.07 20.07
CA ILE A 106 -9.91 0.18 19.16
C ILE A 106 -8.97 -0.72 18.35
N LEU A 107 -9.56 -1.82 17.88
CA LEU A 107 -8.99 -2.65 16.82
C LEU A 107 -9.77 -2.37 15.54
N LEU A 108 -9.07 -1.96 14.48
CA LEU A 108 -9.70 -1.72 13.18
C LEU A 108 -9.85 -3.01 12.40
N SER A 109 -10.93 -3.11 11.67
CA SER A 109 -11.17 -4.12 10.63
C SER A 109 -11.79 -3.45 9.42
N GLY A 110 -11.72 -4.13 8.28
CA GLY A 110 -12.30 -3.62 7.06
C GLY A 110 -12.61 -4.74 6.08
N PRO A 111 -13.12 -4.39 4.89
CA PRO A 111 -13.38 -5.35 3.84
C PRO A 111 -12.14 -6.14 3.45
N SER A 112 -12.32 -7.42 3.12
CA SER A 112 -11.24 -8.29 2.67
C SER A 112 -10.91 -8.13 1.18
N THR A 113 -11.74 -7.39 0.43
CA THR A 113 -11.59 -7.19 -1.00
C THR A 113 -11.41 -5.70 -1.35
N THR A 114 -10.69 -5.43 -2.44
CA THR A 114 -10.50 -4.06 -2.95
C THR A 114 -11.83 -3.40 -3.34
N GLY A 115 -12.74 -4.16 -3.97
CA GLY A 115 -14.09 -3.67 -4.33
C GLY A 115 -14.92 -3.30 -3.10
N GLY A 116 -14.91 -4.14 -2.06
CA GLY A 116 -15.58 -3.85 -0.80
C GLY A 116 -15.04 -2.61 -0.10
N LEU A 117 -13.70 -2.41 -0.13
CA LEU A 117 -13.09 -1.21 0.45
C LEU A 117 -13.44 0.06 -0.31
N ARG A 118 -13.47 0.02 -1.65
CA ARG A 118 -13.95 1.14 -2.48
C ARG A 118 -15.41 1.51 -2.15
N LYS A 119 -16.31 0.50 -2.10
CA LYS A 119 -17.71 0.70 -1.73
C LYS A 119 -17.84 1.37 -0.36
N MET A 120 -17.06 0.89 0.62
CA MET A 120 -17.04 1.46 1.98
C MET A 120 -16.55 2.92 1.98
N ILE A 121 -15.44 3.25 1.30
CA ILE A 121 -14.93 4.62 1.19
C ILE A 121 -16.00 5.53 0.57
N THR A 122 -16.69 5.08 -0.47
CA THR A 122 -17.78 5.83 -1.10
C THR A 122 -18.95 6.05 -0.15
N THR A 123 -19.37 5.03 0.59
CA THR A 123 -20.44 5.13 1.61
C THR A 123 -20.08 6.13 2.71
N LEU A 124 -18.85 6.05 3.25
CA LEU A 124 -18.36 7.01 4.25
C LEU A 124 -18.32 8.44 3.70
N SER A 125 -17.88 8.62 2.45
CA SER A 125 -17.90 9.92 1.77
C SER A 125 -19.31 10.50 1.66
N ASN A 126 -20.27 9.68 1.25
CA ASN A 126 -21.68 10.09 1.14
C ASN A 126 -22.29 10.46 2.51
N SER A 127 -21.76 9.91 3.59
CA SER A 127 -22.12 10.25 4.99
C SER A 127 -21.40 11.49 5.51
N GLY A 128 -20.68 12.23 4.65
CA GLY A 128 -20.01 13.49 4.97
C GLY A 128 -18.61 13.33 5.59
N VAL A 129 -17.98 12.15 5.50
CA VAL A 129 -16.58 11.97 5.84
C VAL A 129 -15.72 12.67 4.79
N GLN A 130 -14.76 13.48 5.24
CA GLN A 130 -13.86 14.25 4.37
C GLN A 130 -12.60 13.48 4.01
N THR A 131 -12.15 12.60 4.90
CA THR A 131 -10.98 11.76 4.66
C THR A 131 -11.17 10.39 5.31
N THR A 132 -10.97 9.33 4.53
CA THR A 132 -10.90 7.97 5.05
C THR A 132 -9.45 7.53 5.12
N ILE A 133 -8.98 7.16 6.31
CA ILE A 133 -7.65 6.61 6.52
C ILE A 133 -7.75 5.09 6.60
N VAL A 134 -6.97 4.42 5.78
CA VAL A 134 -6.92 2.97 5.69
C VAL A 134 -5.62 2.46 6.28
N ASP A 135 -5.72 1.70 7.37
CA ASP A 135 -4.57 1.02 7.98
C ASP A 135 -4.23 -0.24 7.19
N GLY A 136 -3.07 -0.28 6.57
CA GLY A 136 -2.65 -1.35 5.68
C GLY A 136 -1.26 -1.91 6.00
N ALA A 137 -0.94 -3.11 5.50
CA ALA A 137 0.39 -3.70 5.58
C ALA A 137 0.93 -4.04 4.18
N LEU A 138 2.20 -3.73 3.92
CA LEU A 138 2.84 -4.02 2.63
C LEU A 138 2.91 -5.54 2.34
N SER A 139 2.95 -6.37 3.39
CA SER A 139 2.88 -7.83 3.24
C SER A 139 1.59 -8.32 2.57
N ARG A 140 0.54 -7.49 2.57
CA ARG A 140 -0.70 -7.68 1.81
C ARG A 140 -0.70 -6.77 0.57
N LYS A 141 0.33 -6.88 -0.26
CA LYS A 141 0.59 -6.00 -1.42
C LYS A 141 -0.66 -5.70 -2.26
N CYS A 142 -1.53 -6.68 -2.50
CA CYS A 142 -2.75 -6.50 -3.29
C CYS A 142 -3.73 -5.46 -2.75
N LEU A 143 -3.63 -5.06 -1.50
CA LEU A 143 -4.55 -4.16 -0.83
C LEU A 143 -3.99 -2.73 -0.64
N ALA A 144 -2.67 -2.53 -0.83
CA ALA A 144 -2.04 -1.21 -0.94
C ALA A 144 -2.13 -0.65 -2.38
N SER A 145 -2.97 -1.26 -3.24
CA SER A 145 -3.12 -0.85 -4.63
C SER A 145 -3.63 0.60 -4.73
N PRO A 146 -3.03 1.45 -5.57
CA PRO A 146 -3.50 2.80 -5.85
C PRO A 146 -4.91 2.84 -6.44
N VAL A 147 -5.42 1.68 -6.85
CA VAL A 147 -6.81 1.49 -7.26
C VAL A 147 -7.80 1.77 -6.12
N VAL A 148 -7.38 1.69 -4.86
CA VAL A 148 -8.28 1.72 -3.70
C VAL A 148 -8.26 3.06 -2.97
N THR A 149 -7.09 3.69 -2.86
CA THR A 149 -6.94 4.98 -2.14
C THR A 149 -6.26 6.02 -3.02
N ASP A 150 -6.68 7.29 -2.85
CA ASP A 150 -6.19 8.42 -3.65
C ASP A 150 -4.72 8.73 -3.40
N ALA A 151 -4.22 8.40 -2.21
CA ALA A 151 -2.84 8.66 -1.82
C ALA A 151 -2.34 7.69 -0.74
N MET A 152 -1.04 7.69 -0.53
CA MET A 152 -0.35 6.77 0.38
C MET A 152 0.68 7.47 1.25
N ILE A 153 0.91 6.92 2.45
CA ILE A 153 2.03 7.25 3.32
C ILE A 153 2.78 5.95 3.62
N LEU A 154 4.09 5.96 3.42
CA LEU A 154 4.95 4.80 3.63
C LEU A 154 5.71 4.93 4.95
N ALA A 155 5.53 3.96 5.85
CA ALA A 155 6.31 3.86 7.08
C ALA A 155 7.48 2.89 6.91
N THR A 156 8.70 3.36 7.19
CA THR A 156 9.94 2.58 7.15
C THR A 156 10.76 2.80 8.42
N GLY A 157 11.81 2.05 8.67
CA GLY A 157 12.62 2.29 9.86
C GLY A 157 13.61 1.18 10.21
N ALA A 158 14.23 1.33 11.38
CA ALA A 158 15.31 0.47 11.85
C ALA A 158 14.93 -1.01 11.99
N ALA A 159 13.63 -1.33 12.05
CA ALA A 159 13.14 -2.71 11.99
C ALA A 159 13.48 -3.40 10.65
N LEU A 160 13.49 -2.64 9.54
CA LEU A 160 13.82 -3.16 8.21
C LEU A 160 15.34 -3.31 8.01
N SER A 161 16.13 -2.39 8.56
CA SER A 161 17.59 -2.44 8.58
C SER A 161 18.16 -1.42 9.55
N ILE A 162 19.15 -1.84 10.34
CA ILE A 162 19.94 -0.96 11.22
C ILE A 162 21.09 -0.26 10.46
N ASN A 163 21.29 -0.56 9.18
CA ASN A 163 22.24 0.09 8.30
C ASN A 163 21.53 1.15 7.44
N ILE A 164 21.83 2.44 7.66
CA ILE A 164 21.16 3.55 6.98
C ILE A 164 21.24 3.45 5.45
N PRO A 165 22.42 3.26 4.82
CA PRO A 165 22.51 3.10 3.36
C PRO A 165 21.64 1.95 2.82
N GLN A 166 21.60 0.82 3.51
CA GLN A 166 20.78 -0.32 3.12
C GLN A 166 19.28 -0.01 3.27
N LEU A 167 18.89 0.64 4.38
CA LEU A 167 17.52 1.07 4.64
C LEU A 167 17.02 2.04 3.55
N VAL A 168 17.82 3.04 3.23
CA VAL A 168 17.53 4.02 2.17
C VAL A 168 17.37 3.31 0.83
N ARG A 169 18.29 2.42 0.45
CA ARG A 169 18.21 1.67 -0.82
C ARG A 169 16.94 0.82 -0.90
N LYS A 170 16.59 0.09 0.16
CA LYS A 170 15.35 -0.71 0.20
C LYS A 170 14.10 0.16 0.05
N THR A 171 14.06 1.30 0.74
CA THR A 171 12.93 2.22 0.67
C THR A 171 12.83 2.88 -0.72
N ALA A 172 13.97 3.29 -1.28
CA ALA A 172 14.02 3.86 -2.63
C ALA A 172 13.55 2.88 -3.71
N ALA A 173 13.85 1.60 -3.57
CA ALA A 173 13.36 0.57 -4.49
C ALA A 173 11.82 0.47 -4.48
N VAL A 174 11.19 0.50 -3.28
CA VAL A 174 9.72 0.52 -3.17
C VAL A 174 9.14 1.82 -3.71
N TYR A 175 9.75 2.97 -3.39
CA TYR A 175 9.33 4.27 -3.89
C TYR A 175 9.34 4.32 -5.43
N ARG A 176 10.38 3.79 -6.06
CA ARG A 176 10.48 3.71 -7.53
C ARG A 176 9.31 2.94 -8.14
N LEU A 177 8.93 1.81 -7.53
CA LEU A 177 7.79 1.03 -8.00
C LEU A 177 6.46 1.76 -7.83
N ILE A 178 6.27 2.49 -6.72
CA ILE A 178 5.08 3.32 -6.49
C ILE A 178 4.99 4.45 -7.52
N SER A 179 6.15 5.01 -7.91
CA SER A 179 6.29 6.16 -8.81
C SER A 179 6.46 5.77 -10.28
N LEU A 180 6.16 4.52 -10.65
CA LEU A 180 6.21 4.11 -12.06
C LEU A 180 5.30 5.00 -12.91
N PRO A 181 5.76 5.38 -14.13
CA PRO A 181 4.90 6.10 -15.07
C PRO A 181 3.67 5.28 -15.43
N THR A 182 2.55 5.94 -15.63
CA THR A 182 1.32 5.28 -16.08
C THR A 182 1.27 5.17 -17.60
N VAL A 183 0.49 4.23 -18.09
CA VAL A 183 0.14 4.16 -19.50
C VAL A 183 -0.82 5.27 -19.89
N GLU A 184 -0.99 5.48 -21.17
CA GLU A 184 -1.94 6.44 -21.75
C GLU A 184 -3.39 6.03 -21.40
N ALA A 185 -4.30 7.01 -21.19
CA ALA A 185 -5.68 6.78 -20.73
C ALA A 185 -6.45 5.79 -21.62
N GLU A 186 -6.34 5.92 -22.94
CA GLU A 186 -7.02 5.02 -23.89
C GLU A 186 -6.57 3.56 -23.73
N LEU A 187 -5.28 3.33 -23.55
CA LEU A 187 -4.76 1.99 -23.30
C LEU A 187 -5.17 1.47 -21.91
N ALA A 188 -5.21 2.38 -20.92
CA ALA A 188 -5.67 2.04 -19.57
C ALA A 188 -7.11 1.51 -19.58
N GLU A 189 -8.02 2.15 -20.32
CA GLU A 189 -9.42 1.72 -20.46
C GLU A 189 -9.56 0.33 -21.09
N LYS A 190 -8.70 0.01 -22.06
CA LYS A 190 -8.68 -1.32 -22.71
C LYS A 190 -8.14 -2.41 -21.76
N LEU A 191 -7.18 -2.07 -20.92
CA LEU A 191 -6.50 -3.03 -20.02
C LEU A 191 -7.22 -3.21 -18.68
N ASP A 192 -7.99 -2.23 -18.21
CA ASP A 192 -8.66 -2.28 -16.89
C ASP A 192 -9.55 -3.52 -16.69
N PRO A 193 -10.41 -3.94 -17.65
CA PRO A 193 -11.26 -5.11 -17.48
C PRO A 193 -10.49 -6.43 -17.48
N ILE A 194 -9.19 -6.44 -17.82
CA ILE A 194 -8.38 -7.65 -17.91
C ILE A 194 -7.84 -8.04 -16.53
N GLU A 195 -8.42 -9.05 -15.93
CA GLU A 195 -8.05 -9.51 -14.59
C GLU A 195 -7.01 -10.64 -14.57
N GLN A 196 -6.81 -11.35 -15.70
CA GLN A 196 -5.95 -12.53 -15.76
C GLN A 196 -5.09 -12.57 -17.04
N GLY A 197 -3.94 -13.22 -16.95
CA GLY A 197 -3.10 -13.56 -18.09
C GLY A 197 -2.03 -12.52 -18.42
N ILE A 198 -1.32 -12.86 -19.51
CA ILE A 198 -0.31 -12.03 -20.15
C ILE A 198 -0.81 -11.67 -21.54
N TRP A 199 -0.71 -10.39 -21.90
CA TRP A 199 -1.28 -9.83 -23.10
C TRP A 199 -0.24 -9.04 -23.87
N GLY A 200 -0.18 -9.24 -25.19
CA GLY A 200 0.64 -8.45 -26.11
C GLY A 200 -0.14 -7.24 -26.63
N ILE A 201 0.57 -6.15 -26.90
CA ILE A 201 -0.02 -4.92 -27.40
C ILE A 201 0.77 -4.47 -28.62
N ASP A 202 0.11 -4.32 -29.77
CA ASP A 202 0.73 -3.88 -31.00
C ASP A 202 1.00 -2.36 -31.03
N GLU A 203 1.61 -1.87 -32.10
CA GLU A 203 1.92 -0.45 -32.29
C GLU A 203 0.65 0.42 -32.35
N SER A 204 -0.46 -0.13 -32.84
CA SER A 204 -1.76 0.54 -32.92
C SER A 204 -2.54 0.53 -31.61
N GLY A 205 -2.05 -0.12 -30.55
CA GLY A 205 -2.70 -0.22 -29.26
C GLY A 205 -3.81 -1.26 -29.19
N ASN A 206 -3.83 -2.23 -30.11
CA ASN A 206 -4.70 -3.40 -29.99
C ASN A 206 -4.11 -4.40 -29.01
N VAL A 207 -4.99 -5.07 -28.26
CA VAL A 207 -4.62 -5.95 -27.15
C VAL A 207 -4.95 -7.39 -27.50
N TYR A 208 -3.98 -8.30 -27.37
CA TYR A 208 -4.08 -9.70 -27.76
C TYR A 208 -3.74 -10.62 -26.60
N ASP A 209 -4.59 -11.61 -26.33
CA ASP A 209 -4.30 -12.65 -25.34
C ASP A 209 -3.19 -13.58 -25.85
N LEU A 210 -2.11 -13.72 -25.07
CA LEU A 210 -1.01 -14.64 -25.39
C LEU A 210 -1.31 -16.09 -24.98
N GLY A 211 -2.47 -16.36 -24.37
CA GLY A 211 -2.83 -17.70 -23.88
C GLY A 211 -2.07 -18.13 -22.63
N ILE A 212 -1.31 -17.23 -22.00
CA ILE A 212 -0.49 -17.50 -20.81
C ILE A 212 -1.20 -16.96 -19.59
N ARG A 213 -1.77 -17.84 -18.77
CA ARG A 213 -2.59 -17.44 -17.59
C ARG A 213 -1.80 -16.84 -16.45
N SER A 214 -0.52 -17.18 -16.32
CA SER A 214 0.31 -16.70 -15.21
C SER A 214 1.79 -16.63 -15.61
N ALA A 215 2.46 -15.57 -15.21
CA ALA A 215 3.91 -15.42 -15.40
C ALA A 215 4.73 -16.49 -14.64
N LEU A 216 4.15 -17.14 -13.65
CA LEU A 216 4.79 -18.26 -12.94
C LEU A 216 4.86 -19.55 -13.78
N MET A 217 4.05 -19.64 -14.84
CA MET A 217 4.03 -20.81 -15.74
C MET A 217 4.97 -20.66 -16.95
N LEU A 218 5.72 -19.55 -17.01
CA LEU A 218 6.63 -19.29 -18.13
C LEU A 218 7.85 -20.19 -18.10
N ASN A 219 8.13 -20.80 -19.25
CA ASN A 219 9.32 -21.60 -19.53
C ASN A 219 10.17 -20.87 -20.59
N ALA A 220 11.42 -21.28 -20.76
CA ALA A 220 12.30 -20.71 -21.78
C ALA A 220 11.74 -20.83 -23.22
N SER A 221 10.89 -21.83 -23.48
CA SER A 221 10.22 -22.04 -24.79
C SER A 221 9.14 -20.98 -25.10
N ASN A 222 8.58 -20.30 -24.12
CA ASN A 222 7.53 -19.29 -24.32
C ASN A 222 8.07 -17.89 -24.63
N ARG A 223 9.39 -17.72 -24.68
CA ARG A 223 10.00 -16.38 -24.82
C ARG A 223 9.56 -15.67 -26.11
N ASN A 224 9.57 -16.38 -27.25
CA ASN A 224 9.18 -15.81 -28.55
C ASN A 224 7.67 -15.48 -28.59
N ASP A 225 6.86 -16.16 -27.78
CA ASP A 225 5.42 -15.90 -27.69
C ASP A 225 5.12 -14.58 -27.00
N LEU A 226 5.98 -14.14 -26.06
CA LEU A 226 5.76 -12.90 -25.29
C LEU A 226 5.78 -11.65 -26.17
N THR A 227 6.59 -11.63 -27.23
CA THR A 227 6.73 -10.49 -28.15
C THR A 227 6.03 -10.68 -29.49
N ARG A 228 5.19 -11.73 -29.60
CA ARG A 228 4.51 -12.10 -30.86
C ARG A 228 3.68 -10.98 -31.47
N PHE A 229 3.08 -10.11 -30.67
CA PHE A 229 2.21 -9.03 -31.13
C PHE A 229 2.82 -7.63 -30.93
N GLY A 230 4.06 -7.55 -30.45
CA GLY A 230 4.77 -6.29 -30.25
C GLY A 230 5.60 -6.27 -28.97
N ASN A 231 6.20 -5.13 -28.71
CA ASN A 231 7.15 -4.95 -27.61
C ASN A 231 6.51 -4.40 -26.34
N ARG A 232 5.19 -4.18 -26.32
CA ARG A 232 4.42 -3.79 -25.13
C ARG A 232 3.69 -5.02 -24.60
N ILE A 233 3.94 -5.36 -23.34
CA ILE A 233 3.43 -6.57 -22.71
C ILE A 233 2.73 -6.19 -21.42
N TYR A 234 1.43 -6.53 -21.31
CA TYR A 234 0.67 -6.33 -20.09
C TYR A 234 0.57 -7.63 -19.28
N VAL A 235 0.85 -7.53 -17.98
CA VAL A 235 0.73 -8.63 -17.03
C VAL A 235 -0.23 -8.21 -15.91
N SER A 236 -1.41 -8.82 -15.89
CA SER A 236 -2.44 -8.53 -14.89
C SER A 236 -2.10 -9.10 -13.50
N GLY A 237 -1.34 -10.20 -13.47
CA GLY A 237 -0.95 -10.95 -12.26
C GLY A 237 0.40 -10.55 -11.68
N ALA A 238 0.98 -11.48 -10.93
CA ALA A 238 2.28 -11.30 -10.29
C ALA A 238 3.43 -11.34 -11.29
N VAL A 239 4.37 -10.40 -11.15
CA VAL A 239 5.62 -10.31 -11.92
C VAL A 239 6.78 -10.69 -11.01
N GLY A 240 7.45 -11.80 -11.30
CA GLY A 240 8.63 -12.28 -10.59
C GLY A 240 9.92 -12.15 -11.41
N ASP A 241 11.04 -12.54 -10.79
CA ASP A 241 12.38 -12.45 -11.38
C ASP A 241 12.46 -13.16 -12.74
N ASN A 242 11.87 -14.35 -12.84
CA ASN A 242 11.93 -15.16 -14.07
C ASN A 242 11.37 -14.42 -15.29
N LEU A 243 10.21 -13.77 -15.17
CA LEU A 243 9.64 -12.98 -16.26
C LEU A 243 10.56 -11.83 -16.65
N LEU A 244 11.07 -11.07 -15.68
CA LEU A 244 11.97 -9.95 -15.96
C LEU A 244 13.23 -10.40 -16.67
N GLU A 245 13.85 -11.50 -16.25
CA GLU A 245 15.05 -12.04 -16.89
C GLU A 245 14.78 -12.54 -18.32
N GLN A 246 13.62 -13.18 -18.57
CA GLN A 246 13.25 -13.60 -19.92
C GLN A 246 13.05 -12.40 -20.85
N LEU A 247 12.33 -11.37 -20.39
CA LEU A 247 12.09 -10.15 -21.19
C LEU A 247 13.38 -9.34 -21.39
N ARG A 248 14.27 -9.31 -20.38
CA ARG A 248 15.56 -8.60 -20.45
C ARG A 248 16.47 -9.08 -21.58
N LEU A 249 16.33 -10.33 -21.96
CA LEU A 249 17.12 -10.93 -23.05
C LEU A 249 16.58 -10.59 -24.45
N SER A 250 15.50 -9.80 -24.56
CA SER A 250 14.99 -9.37 -25.87
C SER A 250 15.95 -8.39 -26.56
N ASP A 251 16.08 -8.51 -27.87
CA ASP A 251 16.87 -7.58 -28.69
C ASP A 251 16.13 -6.24 -28.88
N ASP A 252 14.82 -6.23 -28.73
CA ASP A 252 14.00 -5.02 -28.80
C ASP A 252 13.78 -4.39 -27.43
N LYS A 253 13.48 -3.08 -27.42
CA LYS A 253 13.08 -2.38 -26.20
C LYS A 253 11.70 -2.84 -25.76
N ILE A 254 11.62 -3.54 -24.62
CA ILE A 254 10.34 -3.99 -24.05
C ILE A 254 9.77 -2.90 -23.12
N CYS A 255 8.47 -2.65 -23.26
CA CYS A 255 7.66 -1.92 -22.28
C CYS A 255 6.79 -2.93 -21.53
N LEU A 256 7.19 -3.28 -20.30
CA LEU A 256 6.39 -4.11 -19.40
C LEU A 256 5.35 -3.25 -18.70
N ILE A 257 4.08 -3.61 -18.85
CA ILE A 257 2.96 -2.93 -18.19
C ILE A 257 2.43 -3.85 -17.09
N ILE A 258 2.37 -3.35 -15.88
CA ILE A 258 1.78 -4.04 -14.72
C ILE A 258 0.53 -3.30 -14.24
N ARG A 259 -0.38 -4.00 -13.58
CA ARG A 259 -1.60 -3.35 -13.08
C ARG A 259 -1.28 -2.20 -12.12
N ASP A 260 -0.45 -2.48 -11.13
CA ASP A 260 0.13 -1.49 -10.20
C ASP A 260 1.37 -2.07 -9.51
N PHE A 261 2.06 -1.27 -8.70
CA PHE A 261 3.30 -1.66 -8.01
C PHE A 261 3.13 -2.90 -7.11
N THR A 262 1.92 -3.22 -6.65
CA THR A 262 1.68 -4.37 -5.77
C THR A 262 1.80 -5.70 -6.49
N ARG A 263 1.81 -5.68 -7.83
CA ARG A 263 2.01 -6.87 -8.69
C ARG A 263 3.48 -7.19 -8.91
N MET A 264 4.41 -6.30 -8.53
CA MET A 264 5.84 -6.55 -8.64
C MET A 264 6.35 -7.37 -7.46
N PHE A 265 6.64 -8.64 -7.68
CA PHE A 265 7.20 -9.58 -6.71
C PHE A 265 8.68 -9.88 -6.96
N ALA A 266 9.23 -9.34 -8.04
CA ALA A 266 10.65 -9.47 -8.34
C ALA A 266 11.53 -8.76 -7.30
N LEU A 267 12.72 -9.28 -7.10
CA LEU A 267 13.72 -8.68 -6.25
C LEU A 267 14.15 -7.32 -6.82
N PRO A 268 14.48 -6.34 -5.97
CA PRO A 268 14.94 -5.02 -6.41
C PRO A 268 16.08 -5.10 -7.44
N GLU A 269 17.00 -6.03 -7.26
CA GLU A 269 18.14 -6.25 -8.16
C GLU A 269 17.72 -6.72 -9.56
N ALA A 270 16.66 -7.53 -9.65
CA ALA A 270 16.12 -7.97 -10.95
C ALA A 270 15.41 -6.83 -11.67
N VAL A 271 14.65 -6.02 -10.94
CA VAL A 271 14.02 -4.79 -11.46
C VAL A 271 15.10 -3.81 -11.96
N ASP A 272 16.17 -3.61 -11.17
CA ASP A 272 17.27 -2.72 -11.54
C ASP A 272 17.97 -3.18 -12.81
N ARG A 273 18.30 -4.49 -12.93
CA ARG A 273 18.91 -5.04 -14.15
C ARG A 273 18.00 -4.87 -15.38
N PHE A 274 16.69 -5.07 -15.22
CA PHE A 274 15.72 -4.88 -16.29
C PHE A 274 15.69 -3.42 -16.77
N LEU A 275 15.60 -2.47 -15.86
CA LEU A 275 15.53 -1.03 -16.18
C LEU A 275 16.87 -0.46 -16.69
N GLN A 276 18.01 -1.01 -16.23
CA GLN A 276 19.34 -0.62 -16.73
C GLN A 276 19.64 -1.12 -18.14
N SER A 277 18.93 -2.13 -18.60
CA SER A 277 19.08 -2.68 -19.94
C SER A 277 18.29 -1.82 -20.95
N LYS A 278 17.76 -1.39 -21.56
CA LYS A 278 16.97 -0.54 -22.47
C LYS A 278 15.45 -0.62 -22.28
N HIS A 279 14.99 -1.46 -21.35
CA HIS A 279 13.59 -1.74 -21.13
C HIS A 279 12.95 -0.75 -20.17
N GLU A 280 11.62 -0.72 -20.15
CA GLU A 280 10.86 0.14 -19.25
C GLU A 280 9.71 -0.62 -18.58
N ILE A 281 9.29 -0.13 -17.42
CA ILE A 281 8.11 -0.63 -16.72
C ILE A 281 7.14 0.53 -16.56
N LYS A 282 5.89 0.30 -16.95
CA LYS A 282 4.77 1.22 -16.71
C LYS A 282 3.71 0.55 -15.85
N SER A 283 2.85 1.34 -15.23
CA SER A 283 1.71 0.82 -14.49
C SER A 283 0.38 1.28 -15.11
N LEU A 284 -0.65 0.47 -14.93
CA LEU A 284 -2.01 0.86 -15.29
C LEU A 284 -2.53 1.91 -14.30
N TYR A 285 -2.24 1.70 -13.01
CA TYR A 285 -2.60 2.63 -11.93
C TYR A 285 -1.35 3.13 -11.22
N GLY A 286 -1.13 4.44 -11.26
CA GLY A 286 -0.03 5.11 -10.58
C GLY A 286 -0.31 5.33 -9.09
N GLY A 287 0.70 5.15 -8.26
CA GLY A 287 0.62 5.44 -6.83
C GLY A 287 1.01 6.87 -6.51
N LYS A 288 0.26 7.55 -5.64
CA LYS A 288 0.61 8.88 -5.13
C LYS A 288 1.13 8.77 -3.71
N LEU A 289 2.46 8.75 -3.54
CA LEU A 289 3.09 8.79 -2.22
C LEU A 289 3.20 10.25 -1.75
N LEU A 290 2.55 10.58 -0.62
CA LEU A 290 2.56 11.93 -0.04
C LEU A 290 3.82 12.18 0.79
N ALA A 291 4.23 11.18 1.57
CA ALA A 291 5.36 11.28 2.47
C ALA A 291 5.89 9.90 2.85
N VAL A 292 7.11 9.88 3.35
CA VAL A 292 7.68 8.73 4.06
C VAL A 292 7.80 9.08 5.54
N THR A 293 7.40 8.17 6.41
CA THR A 293 7.67 8.29 7.85
C THR A 293 8.73 7.30 8.28
N ILE A 294 9.60 7.72 9.18
CA ILE A 294 10.70 6.87 9.69
C ILE A 294 10.51 6.55 11.16
N ASN A 295 10.81 5.31 11.53
CA ASN A 295 11.01 4.90 12.92
C ASN A 295 12.49 4.56 13.11
N PRO A 296 13.27 5.41 13.80
CA PRO A 296 14.69 5.18 14.00
C PRO A 296 15.00 4.08 15.04
N VAL A 297 13.99 3.54 15.73
CA VAL A 297 14.16 2.54 16.81
C VAL A 297 13.82 1.15 16.30
N ALA A 298 14.79 0.24 16.37
CA ALA A 298 14.59 -1.18 16.07
C ALA A 298 13.90 -1.90 17.25
N PRO A 299 13.21 -3.03 17.02
CA PRO A 299 12.65 -3.87 18.07
C PRO A 299 13.67 -4.35 19.09
N SER A 300 14.93 -4.51 18.68
CA SER A 300 16.08 -4.85 19.55
C SER A 300 16.52 -3.72 20.49
N GLY A 301 15.90 -2.53 20.41
CA GLY A 301 16.31 -1.34 21.16
C GLY A 301 17.41 -0.50 20.49
N TYR A 302 18.00 -0.97 19.39
CA TYR A 302 19.00 -0.19 18.66
C TYR A 302 18.37 1.07 18.05
N LYS A 303 19.09 2.20 18.18
CA LYS A 303 18.66 3.51 17.69
C LYS A 303 19.55 4.01 16.56
N LEU A 304 18.98 4.28 15.40
CA LEU A 304 19.61 5.05 14.33
C LEU A 304 19.59 6.55 14.67
N LYS A 305 20.57 7.30 14.16
CA LYS A 305 20.56 8.77 14.22
C LYS A 305 19.46 9.28 13.31
N SER A 306 18.34 9.73 13.90
CA SER A 306 17.11 10.12 13.18
C SER A 306 17.38 11.17 12.11
N GLU A 307 18.10 12.25 12.45
CA GLU A 307 18.39 13.34 11.52
C GLU A 307 19.24 12.90 10.32
N VAL A 308 20.20 11.99 10.53
CA VAL A 308 21.01 11.45 9.44
C VAL A 308 20.13 10.58 8.54
N LEU A 309 19.32 9.68 9.13
CA LEU A 309 18.40 8.84 8.37
C LEU A 309 17.42 9.67 7.56
N ARG A 310 16.82 10.71 8.17
CA ARG A 310 15.87 11.60 7.52
C ARG A 310 16.50 12.26 6.29
N ARG A 311 17.67 12.90 6.46
CA ARG A 311 18.39 13.61 5.38
C ARG A 311 18.78 12.69 4.22
N GLU A 312 19.35 11.52 4.53
CA GLU A 312 19.74 10.55 3.49
C GLU A 312 18.52 10.02 2.74
N MET A 313 17.40 9.81 3.45
CA MET A 313 16.14 9.37 2.85
C MET A 313 15.53 10.47 1.95
N GLU A 314 15.43 11.71 2.43
CA GLU A 314 14.95 12.86 1.66
C GLU A 314 15.79 13.07 0.39
N LYS A 315 17.11 12.99 0.52
CA LYS A 315 18.04 13.11 -0.61
C LYS A 315 17.81 12.02 -1.67
N ALA A 316 17.56 10.80 -1.23
CA ALA A 316 17.37 9.65 -2.12
C ALA A 316 15.99 9.64 -2.81
N LEU A 317 14.95 10.12 -2.13
CA LEU A 317 13.57 10.03 -2.61
C LEU A 317 13.06 11.34 -3.25
N GLY A 318 13.60 12.48 -2.88
CA GLY A 318 13.13 13.79 -3.35
C GLY A 318 11.74 14.19 -2.83
N ILE A 319 11.24 13.53 -1.76
CA ILE A 319 9.95 13.80 -1.13
C ILE A 319 10.11 14.00 0.38
N PRO A 320 9.13 14.62 1.08
CA PRO A 320 9.21 14.85 2.53
C PRO A 320 9.33 13.53 3.32
N VAL A 321 10.22 13.55 4.32
CA VAL A 321 10.44 12.43 5.26
C VAL A 321 10.30 12.94 6.70
N TYR A 322 9.50 12.26 7.51
CA TYR A 322 9.15 12.68 8.87
C TYR A 322 9.50 11.63 9.90
N ASP A 323 10.21 12.02 10.97
CA ASP A 323 10.30 11.23 12.20
C ASP A 323 9.11 11.57 13.10
N VAL A 324 8.04 10.80 13.01
CA VAL A 324 6.81 11.04 13.77
C VAL A 324 6.98 10.88 15.29
N ARG A 325 7.98 10.13 15.75
CA ARG A 325 8.30 10.01 17.18
C ARG A 325 9.01 11.25 17.70
N GLY A 326 9.95 11.78 16.89
CA GLY A 326 10.62 13.05 17.21
C GLY A 326 9.66 14.22 17.22
N LEU A 327 8.73 14.28 16.28
CA LEU A 327 7.70 15.33 16.25
C LEU A 327 6.74 15.28 17.46
N ASN A 328 6.40 14.09 17.95
CA ASN A 328 5.56 13.93 19.15
C ASN A 328 6.23 14.44 20.43
N THR A 329 7.56 14.43 20.50
CA THR A 329 8.31 14.90 21.69
C THR A 329 8.53 16.41 21.72
N LEU A 330 8.37 17.10 20.59
CA LEU A 330 8.51 18.57 20.51
C LEU A 330 7.21 19.30 20.86
N GLU A 331 6.10 18.61 21.05
CA GLU A 331 4.76 19.15 21.29
C GLU A 331 4.23 18.86 22.71
N CYS A 332 5.05 18.24 23.57
CA CYS A 332 4.78 18.05 25.01
C CYS A 332 5.50 19.16 25.84
#